data_ad029861ed64189af68ae81acaecc37b
#
_entry.id   ad029861ed64189af68ae81acaecc37b
#
_cell.length_a   1.000
_cell.length_b   1.000
_cell.length_c   1.000
_cell.angle_alpha   90.00
_cell.angle_beta   90.00
_cell.angle_gamma   90.00
#
_symmetry.space_group_name_H-M   'P 1'
#
loop_
_entity.id
_entity.type
_entity.pdbx_description
1 polymer ?
#
loop_
_entity_poly.entity_id
_entity_poly.type
_entity_poly.pdbx_seq_one_letter_code
_entity_poly.pdbx_strand_id
1 'polypeptide(L)'
;MSQESKNQFQPQGRVKVIQGSILMPHDAGLRFILNINNMVGKAENPLYPIFDKKWPRVKQDAKGWYNTRTGAYKKGALNTSCVQSDVWIIHCLVQDEELKTDLAAFETCLKEVCKMAKYEKASLHISTLLVEAVPELQELVQKHITSNGINVSYYEEQNK
;
A
#
# COMPACT_ATOMS: atom_id res chain seq x y z
N MET A 1 -4.87 33.65 -19.28
CA MET A 1 -5.15 32.54 -18.61
C MET A 1 -4.06 32.08 -17.73
N SER A 2 -4.40 31.77 -16.64
CA SER A 2 -3.39 31.62 -15.63
C SER A 2 -2.87 30.20 -15.56
N GLN A 3 -1.70 30.10 -14.97
CA GLN A 3 -1.13 28.82 -14.64
C GLN A 3 -1.99 28.04 -13.66
N GLU A 4 -2.70 28.76 -12.83
CA GLU A 4 -3.57 28.16 -11.84
C GLU A 4 -4.66 27.31 -12.49
N SER A 5 -5.22 27.78 -13.58
CA SER A 5 -6.24 27.00 -14.29
C SER A 5 -5.70 25.67 -14.74
N LYS A 6 -4.48 25.66 -15.27
CA LYS A 6 -3.87 24.41 -15.72
C LYS A 6 -3.65 23.45 -14.56
N ASN A 7 -3.20 23.99 -13.43
CA ASN A 7 -2.95 23.14 -12.26
C ASN A 7 -4.23 22.55 -11.72
N GLN A 8 -5.33 23.30 -11.79
CA GLN A 8 -6.61 22.83 -11.30
C GLN A 8 -7.17 21.68 -12.12
N PHE A 9 -6.71 21.53 -13.36
CA PHE A 9 -7.21 20.50 -14.24
C PHE A 9 -6.28 19.32 -14.40
N GLN A 10 -5.37 19.11 -13.44
CA GLN A 10 -4.58 17.91 -13.46
C GLN A 10 -5.50 16.70 -13.32
N PRO A 11 -5.34 15.68 -14.17
CA PRO A 11 -6.21 14.51 -14.09
C PRO A 11 -6.01 13.80 -12.76
N GLN A 12 -7.10 13.35 -12.20
CA GLN A 12 -7.06 12.46 -11.05
C GLN A 12 -6.95 11.02 -11.52
N GLY A 13 -6.43 10.17 -10.65
CA GLY A 13 -6.41 8.75 -10.92
C GLY A 13 -7.81 8.18 -10.84
N ARG A 14 -8.01 7.05 -11.52
CA ARG A 14 -9.26 6.33 -11.46
C ARG A 14 -9.31 5.45 -10.23
N VAL A 15 -10.50 5.29 -9.67
CA VAL A 15 -10.74 4.41 -8.53
C VAL A 15 -11.70 3.33 -8.99
N LYS A 16 -11.31 2.07 -8.80
CA LYS A 16 -12.15 0.92 -9.13
C LYS A 16 -12.34 0.06 -7.90
N VAL A 17 -13.49 -0.63 -7.83
CA VAL A 17 -13.74 -1.66 -6.83
C VAL A 17 -13.92 -2.97 -7.59
N ILE A 18 -13.14 -3.96 -7.22
CA ILE A 18 -13.07 -5.23 -7.94
C ILE A 18 -13.50 -6.36 -7.01
N GLN A 19 -14.44 -7.16 -7.48
CA GLN A 19 -14.83 -8.38 -6.78
C GLN A 19 -13.83 -9.45 -7.16
N GLY A 20 -12.81 -9.63 -6.31
CA GLY A 20 -11.75 -10.56 -6.62
C GLY A 20 -10.62 -10.45 -5.62
N SER A 21 -9.58 -11.21 -5.87
CA SER A 21 -8.47 -11.32 -4.93
C SER A 21 -7.35 -10.34 -5.24
N ILE A 22 -6.78 -9.76 -4.18
CA ILE A 22 -5.57 -8.94 -4.28
C ILE A 22 -4.39 -9.75 -4.87
N LEU A 23 -4.48 -11.09 -4.83
CA LEU A 23 -3.44 -11.95 -5.41
C LEU A 23 -3.46 -11.96 -6.93
N MET A 24 -4.53 -11.44 -7.53
CA MET A 24 -4.68 -11.36 -8.98
C MET A 24 -4.97 -9.92 -9.35
N PRO A 25 -4.00 -9.01 -9.14
CA PRO A 25 -4.26 -7.60 -9.40
C PRO A 25 -4.49 -7.35 -10.88
N HIS A 26 -5.45 -6.49 -11.15
CA HIS A 26 -5.83 -6.12 -12.51
C HIS A 26 -4.87 -5.05 -13.05
N ASP A 27 -5.11 -4.61 -14.25
CA ASP A 27 -4.35 -3.60 -14.98
C ASP A 27 -3.02 -4.14 -15.50
N ALA A 28 -2.49 -3.45 -16.49
CA ALA A 28 -1.19 -3.77 -17.06
C ALA A 28 -0.13 -2.93 -16.35
N GLY A 29 1.12 -3.31 -16.54
CA GLY A 29 2.24 -2.57 -16.00
C GLY A 29 2.52 -2.94 -14.55
N LEU A 30 3.35 -2.13 -13.91
CA LEU A 30 3.76 -2.38 -12.53
C LEU A 30 2.62 -2.04 -11.58
N ARG A 31 2.36 -2.95 -10.65
CA ARG A 31 1.27 -2.82 -9.68
C ARG A 31 1.84 -2.93 -8.28
N PHE A 32 1.57 -1.92 -7.47
CA PHE A 32 1.97 -1.90 -6.07
C PHE A 32 0.80 -2.40 -5.23
N ILE A 33 1.04 -3.37 -4.36
CA ILE A 33 0.04 -3.84 -3.40
C ILE A 33 0.41 -3.30 -2.03
N LEU A 34 -0.52 -2.61 -1.39
CA LEU A 34 -0.27 -2.00 -0.08
C LEU A 34 -0.36 -3.04 1.03
N ASN A 35 0.59 -3.02 1.95
CA ASN A 35 0.60 -3.86 3.13
C ASN A 35 0.99 -3.01 4.33
N ILE A 36 0.61 -3.43 5.53
CA ILE A 36 0.93 -2.69 6.75
C ILE A 36 1.69 -3.57 7.73
N ASN A 37 2.62 -2.95 8.45
CA ASN A 37 3.48 -3.62 9.42
C ASN A 37 3.53 -2.81 10.71
N ASN A 38 4.11 -3.42 11.75
CA ASN A 38 4.13 -2.85 13.08
C ASN A 38 5.53 -2.89 13.69
N MET A 39 5.66 -2.17 14.80
CA MET A 39 6.96 -2.01 15.47
C MET A 39 7.43 -3.24 16.24
N VAL A 40 6.57 -4.25 16.39
CA VAL A 40 6.97 -5.49 17.09
C VAL A 40 7.24 -6.65 16.15
N GLY A 41 7.16 -6.41 14.86
CA GLY A 41 7.54 -7.42 13.86
C GLY A 41 6.57 -8.58 13.74
N LYS A 42 5.31 -8.38 14.11
CA LYS A 42 4.30 -9.44 14.02
C LYS A 42 3.55 -9.37 12.70
N ALA A 43 3.31 -10.53 12.08
CA ALA A 43 2.52 -10.62 10.85
C ALA A 43 1.05 -10.76 11.22
N GLU A 44 0.46 -9.67 11.72
CA GLU A 44 -0.85 -9.71 12.35
C GLU A 44 -1.99 -9.18 11.47
N ASN A 45 -1.68 -8.46 10.40
CA ASN A 45 -2.76 -7.91 9.60
C ASN A 45 -3.43 -9.02 8.76
N PRO A 46 -4.70 -8.80 8.34
CA PRO A 46 -5.48 -9.87 7.68
C PRO A 46 -4.96 -10.26 6.30
N LEU A 47 -4.01 -9.55 5.72
CA LEU A 47 -3.49 -9.89 4.40
C LEU A 47 -2.47 -11.02 4.44
N TYR A 48 -1.78 -11.24 5.57
CA TYR A 48 -0.72 -12.24 5.59
C TYR A 48 -1.22 -13.65 5.26
N PRO A 49 -2.36 -14.11 5.80
CA PRO A 49 -2.87 -15.43 5.38
C PRO A 49 -3.18 -15.48 3.88
N ILE A 50 -3.59 -14.37 3.30
CA ILE A 50 -3.89 -14.31 1.87
C ILE A 50 -2.60 -14.37 1.06
N PHE A 51 -1.61 -13.55 1.42
CA PHE A 51 -0.32 -13.56 0.74
C PHE A 51 0.34 -14.95 0.80
N ASP A 52 0.18 -15.65 1.92
CA ASP A 52 0.80 -16.96 2.10
C ASP A 52 0.33 -17.98 1.05
N LYS A 53 -0.84 -17.77 0.47
CA LYS A 53 -1.37 -18.67 -0.56
C LYS A 53 -0.58 -18.62 -1.86
N LYS A 54 0.07 -17.50 -2.14
CA LYS A 54 0.77 -17.31 -3.40
C LYS A 54 2.22 -16.87 -3.23
N TRP A 55 2.46 -15.99 -2.26
CA TRP A 55 3.78 -15.38 -2.07
C TRP A 55 4.22 -15.50 -0.61
N PRO A 56 4.61 -16.71 -0.16
CA PRO A 56 5.06 -16.86 1.25
C PRO A 56 6.25 -15.97 1.60
N ARG A 57 7.03 -15.55 0.60
CA ARG A 57 8.17 -14.67 0.85
C ARG A 57 7.75 -13.31 1.43
N VAL A 58 6.50 -12.89 1.26
CA VAL A 58 6.04 -11.62 1.79
C VAL A 58 6.22 -11.58 3.31
N LYS A 59 5.78 -12.64 3.99
CA LYS A 59 5.93 -12.74 5.44
C LYS A 59 7.40 -12.87 5.82
N GLN A 60 8.17 -13.65 5.05
CA GLN A 60 9.59 -13.80 5.30
C GLN A 60 10.34 -12.49 5.16
N ASP A 61 10.01 -11.71 4.13
CA ASP A 61 10.63 -10.40 3.92
C ASP A 61 10.31 -9.45 5.07
N ALA A 62 9.06 -9.44 5.52
CA ALA A 62 8.65 -8.59 6.63
C ALA A 62 9.40 -8.96 7.91
N LYS A 63 9.53 -10.26 8.19
CA LYS A 63 10.27 -10.72 9.36
C LYS A 63 11.74 -10.40 9.25
N GLY A 64 12.31 -10.56 8.05
CA GLY A 64 13.72 -10.22 7.82
C GLY A 64 13.98 -8.75 8.03
N TRP A 65 13.08 -7.89 7.57
CA TRP A 65 13.19 -6.46 7.75
C TRP A 65 13.23 -6.12 9.26
N TYR A 66 12.31 -6.71 10.02
CA TYR A 66 12.29 -6.50 11.46
C TYR A 66 13.54 -7.07 12.14
N ASN A 67 13.95 -8.29 11.79
CA ASN A 67 15.07 -8.96 12.43
C ASN A 67 16.41 -8.28 12.18
N THR A 68 16.56 -7.63 11.03
CA THR A 68 17.80 -6.94 10.68
C THR A 68 17.65 -5.42 10.80
N ARG A 69 16.69 -4.98 11.58
CA ARG A 69 16.35 -3.56 11.66
C ARG A 69 17.48 -2.71 12.22
N THR A 70 17.53 -1.51 11.70
CA THR A 70 18.44 -0.48 12.16
C THR A 70 17.60 0.68 12.66
N GLY A 71 18.22 1.81 12.93
CA GLY A 71 17.48 3.03 13.29
C GLY A 71 16.52 3.51 12.21
N ALA A 72 16.66 3.02 10.97
CA ALA A 72 15.73 3.35 9.91
C ALA A 72 14.41 2.61 10.02
N TYR A 73 14.32 1.55 10.83
CA TYR A 73 13.07 0.84 11.07
C TYR A 73 12.25 1.63 12.09
N LYS A 74 11.42 2.51 11.56
CA LYS A 74 10.61 3.40 12.40
C LYS A 74 9.31 3.68 11.67
N LYS A 75 8.31 4.13 12.40
CA LYS A 75 7.01 4.42 11.81
C LYS A 75 7.18 5.44 10.68
N GLY A 76 6.56 5.15 9.55
CA GLY A 76 6.70 5.95 8.33
C GLY A 76 7.67 5.35 7.32
N ALA A 77 8.43 4.34 7.71
CA ALA A 77 9.38 3.68 6.80
C ALA A 77 8.66 2.70 5.87
N LEU A 78 9.28 2.44 4.73
CA LEU A 78 8.78 1.50 3.74
C LEU A 78 9.79 0.41 3.47
N ASN A 79 9.30 -0.74 3.06
CA ASN A 79 10.12 -1.79 2.48
C ASN A 79 9.32 -2.43 1.34
N THR A 80 10.00 -3.09 0.42
CA THR A 80 9.36 -3.63 -0.78
C THR A 80 9.71 -5.09 -0.98
N SER A 81 8.70 -5.89 -1.29
CA SER A 81 8.90 -7.28 -1.72
C SER A 81 8.51 -7.37 -3.19
N CYS A 82 9.49 -7.61 -4.06
CA CYS A 82 9.23 -7.74 -5.49
C CYS A 82 8.83 -9.20 -5.75
N VAL A 83 7.53 -9.50 -5.60
CA VAL A 83 7.05 -10.87 -5.70
C VAL A 83 6.94 -11.35 -7.14
N GLN A 84 6.79 -10.40 -8.07
CA GLN A 84 6.84 -10.65 -9.51
C GLN A 84 7.50 -9.45 -10.15
N SER A 85 7.95 -9.57 -11.38
CA SER A 85 8.60 -8.44 -12.05
C SER A 85 7.67 -7.24 -12.15
N ASP A 86 6.36 -7.48 -12.20
CA ASP A 86 5.36 -6.43 -12.36
C ASP A 86 4.39 -6.33 -11.18
N VAL A 87 4.71 -6.95 -10.04
CA VAL A 87 3.91 -6.85 -8.81
C VAL A 87 4.85 -6.71 -7.62
N TRP A 88 4.74 -5.60 -6.91
CA TRP A 88 5.55 -5.32 -5.72
C TRP A 88 4.63 -5.09 -4.53
N ILE A 89 4.96 -5.74 -3.42
CA ILE A 89 4.26 -5.49 -2.15
C ILE A 89 5.00 -4.36 -1.44
N ILE A 90 4.26 -3.32 -1.10
CA ILE A 90 4.85 -2.16 -0.40
C ILE A 90 4.47 -2.27 1.07
N HIS A 91 5.45 -2.57 1.90
CA HIS A 91 5.27 -2.69 3.35
C HIS A 91 5.35 -1.31 3.97
N CYS A 92 4.29 -0.88 4.63
CA CYS A 92 4.24 0.42 5.31
C CYS A 92 4.29 0.17 6.80
N LEU A 93 5.32 0.71 7.46
CA LEU A 93 5.49 0.55 8.90
C LEU A 93 4.69 1.65 9.60
N VAL A 94 3.46 1.32 9.97
CA VAL A 94 2.49 2.33 10.42
C VAL A 94 1.82 2.00 11.74
N GLN A 95 2.16 0.88 12.38
CA GLN A 95 1.55 0.52 13.66
C GLN A 95 2.61 0.48 14.75
N ASP A 96 2.22 0.94 15.93
CA ASP A 96 3.12 1.01 17.08
C ASP A 96 3.28 -0.35 17.76
N GLU A 97 3.90 -0.35 18.95
CA GLU A 97 4.16 -1.58 19.67
C GLU A 97 2.88 -2.24 20.19
N GLU A 98 1.80 -1.51 20.23
CA GLU A 98 0.48 -2.02 20.66
C GLU A 98 -0.42 -2.31 19.46
N LEU A 99 0.15 -2.31 18.25
CA LEU A 99 -0.57 -2.57 17.00
C LEU A 99 -1.61 -1.51 16.67
N LYS A 100 -1.46 -0.32 17.23
CA LYS A 100 -2.33 0.81 16.89
C LYS A 100 -1.78 1.54 15.70
N THR A 101 -2.67 1.90 14.78
CA THR A 101 -2.28 2.59 13.57
C THR A 101 -1.98 4.05 13.85
N ASP A 102 -0.83 4.50 13.40
CA ASP A 102 -0.41 5.90 13.48
C ASP A 102 -0.71 6.54 12.12
N LEU A 103 -1.75 7.37 12.07
CA LEU A 103 -2.19 7.94 10.80
C LEU A 103 -1.18 8.91 10.21
N ALA A 104 -0.43 9.63 11.05
CA ALA A 104 0.62 10.52 10.55
C ALA A 104 1.72 9.71 9.86
N ALA A 105 2.08 8.56 10.44
CA ALA A 105 3.05 7.68 9.82
C ALA A 105 2.52 7.11 8.50
N PHE A 106 1.22 6.79 8.47
CA PHE A 106 0.60 6.29 7.24
C PHE A 106 0.66 7.35 6.15
N GLU A 107 0.39 8.61 6.51
CA GLU A 107 0.49 9.70 5.54
C GLU A 107 1.91 9.81 4.99
N THR A 108 2.90 9.70 5.87
CA THR A 108 4.31 9.74 5.44
C THR A 108 4.59 8.63 4.43
N CYS A 109 4.11 7.42 4.71
CA CYS A 109 4.26 6.30 3.79
C CYS A 109 3.59 6.56 2.46
N LEU A 110 2.34 7.06 2.49
CA LEU A 110 1.59 7.28 1.25
C LEU A 110 2.23 8.36 0.38
N LYS A 111 2.81 9.38 0.98
CA LYS A 111 3.54 10.38 0.21
C LYS A 111 4.71 9.76 -0.52
N GLU A 112 5.42 8.86 0.14
CA GLU A 112 6.55 8.18 -0.48
C GLU A 112 6.06 7.19 -1.55
N VAL A 113 4.98 6.47 -1.29
CA VAL A 113 4.37 5.58 -2.27
C VAL A 113 3.96 6.37 -3.51
N CYS A 114 3.42 7.57 -3.32
CA CYS A 114 3.05 8.43 -4.44
C CYS A 114 4.25 8.74 -5.32
N LYS A 115 5.38 9.12 -4.71
CA LYS A 115 6.60 9.40 -5.47
C LYS A 115 7.07 8.18 -6.24
N MET A 116 7.08 7.03 -5.58
CA MET A 116 7.52 5.79 -6.20
C MET A 116 6.60 5.41 -7.37
N ALA A 117 5.29 5.53 -7.16
CA ALA A 117 4.33 5.15 -8.18
C ALA A 117 4.44 6.05 -9.41
N LYS A 118 4.67 7.34 -9.20
CA LYS A 118 4.87 8.26 -10.33
C LYS A 118 6.15 7.92 -11.09
N TYR A 119 7.23 7.67 -10.37
CA TYR A 119 8.50 7.36 -10.99
C TYR A 119 8.42 6.07 -11.79
N GLU A 120 7.81 5.04 -11.20
CA GLU A 120 7.71 3.71 -11.82
C GLU A 120 6.51 3.58 -12.75
N LYS A 121 5.63 4.57 -12.78
CA LYS A 121 4.37 4.53 -13.52
C LYS A 121 3.51 3.35 -13.06
N ALA A 122 3.42 3.17 -11.76
CA ALA A 122 2.70 2.06 -11.16
C ALA A 122 1.29 2.47 -10.72
N SER A 123 0.39 1.50 -10.63
CA SER A 123 -0.92 1.67 -10.01
C SER A 123 -0.88 1.10 -8.58
N LEU A 124 -1.83 1.52 -7.76
CA LEU A 124 -1.90 1.08 -6.36
C LEU A 124 -3.11 0.18 -6.15
N HIS A 125 -2.89 -0.94 -5.48
CA HIS A 125 -3.90 -1.98 -5.28
C HIS A 125 -4.02 -2.29 -3.80
N ILE A 126 -5.26 -2.25 -3.29
CA ILE A 126 -5.53 -2.31 -1.86
C ILE A 126 -6.66 -3.29 -1.60
N SER A 127 -6.45 -4.22 -0.67
CA SER A 127 -7.54 -5.08 -0.22
C SER A 127 -8.48 -4.29 0.69
N THR A 128 -9.79 -4.51 0.55
CA THR A 128 -10.75 -3.88 1.46
C THR A 128 -10.57 -4.37 2.88
N LEU A 129 -9.87 -5.49 3.09
CA LEU A 129 -9.54 -5.92 4.45
C LEU A 129 -8.67 -4.90 5.17
N LEU A 130 -7.77 -4.22 4.45
CA LEU A 130 -7.00 -3.13 5.06
C LEU A 130 -7.87 -1.93 5.37
N VAL A 131 -8.84 -1.64 4.51
CA VAL A 131 -9.77 -0.53 4.75
C VAL A 131 -10.59 -0.80 6.02
N GLU A 132 -11.00 -2.05 6.22
CA GLU A 132 -11.72 -2.43 7.44
C GLU A 132 -10.85 -2.27 8.68
N ALA A 133 -9.56 -2.62 8.55
CA ALA A 133 -8.63 -2.48 9.66
C ALA A 133 -8.26 -1.03 9.95
N VAL A 134 -8.25 -0.18 8.91
CA VAL A 134 -7.89 1.23 9.02
C VAL A 134 -8.94 2.02 8.24
N PRO A 135 -10.06 2.37 8.90
CA PRO A 135 -11.16 3.02 8.17
C PRO A 135 -10.79 4.33 7.49
N GLU A 136 -9.79 5.04 8.03
CA GLU A 136 -9.35 6.32 7.44
C GLU A 136 -8.53 6.15 6.17
N LEU A 137 -8.21 4.91 5.80
CA LEU A 137 -7.27 4.66 4.71
C LEU A 137 -7.77 5.21 3.37
N GLN A 138 -9.06 5.02 3.06
CA GLN A 138 -9.59 5.49 1.78
C GLN A 138 -9.42 6.99 1.61
N GLU A 139 -9.67 7.73 2.68
CA GLU A 139 -9.56 9.19 2.65
C GLU A 139 -8.10 9.61 2.43
N LEU A 140 -7.18 8.93 3.13
CA LEU A 140 -5.76 9.23 2.97
C LEU A 140 -5.26 8.87 1.58
N VAL A 141 -5.74 7.76 1.02
CA VAL A 141 -5.38 7.36 -0.33
C VAL A 141 -5.91 8.38 -1.35
N GLN A 142 -7.14 8.84 -1.17
CA GLN A 142 -7.70 9.88 -2.04
C GLN A 142 -6.82 11.13 -1.99
N LYS A 143 -6.43 11.53 -0.80
CA LYS A 143 -5.68 12.77 -0.60
C LYS A 143 -4.29 12.70 -1.21
N HIS A 144 -3.59 11.57 -1.04
CA HIS A 144 -2.16 11.49 -1.39
C HIS A 144 -1.86 10.72 -2.66
N ILE A 145 -2.78 9.91 -3.12
CA ILE A 145 -2.52 9.02 -4.25
C ILE A 145 -3.41 9.37 -5.44
N THR A 146 -4.73 9.24 -5.27
CA THR A 146 -5.66 9.46 -6.37
C THR A 146 -5.62 10.90 -6.88
N SER A 147 -5.56 11.85 -5.95
CA SER A 147 -5.51 13.26 -6.32
C SER A 147 -4.24 13.63 -7.09
N ASN A 148 -3.24 12.76 -7.06
CA ASN A 148 -1.98 12.96 -7.76
C ASN A 148 -1.89 12.17 -9.07
N GLY A 149 -3.01 11.65 -9.55
CA GLY A 149 -3.06 11.03 -10.87
C GLY A 149 -2.76 9.55 -10.89
N ILE A 150 -2.65 8.89 -9.73
CA ILE A 150 -2.33 7.48 -9.65
C ILE A 150 -3.63 6.68 -9.57
N ASN A 151 -3.77 5.66 -10.42
CA ASN A 151 -4.94 4.79 -10.41
C ASN A 151 -4.90 3.86 -9.20
N VAL A 152 -6.07 3.66 -8.58
CA VAL A 152 -6.21 2.84 -7.38
C VAL A 152 -7.32 1.82 -7.61
N SER A 153 -7.07 0.58 -7.21
CA SER A 153 -8.07 -0.49 -7.27
C SER A 153 -8.22 -1.10 -5.89
N TYR A 154 -9.47 -1.23 -5.45
CA TYR A 154 -9.80 -1.89 -4.17
C TYR A 154 -10.35 -3.27 -4.48
N TYR A 155 -9.91 -4.28 -3.72
CA TYR A 155 -10.27 -5.68 -3.97
C TYR A 155 -11.07 -6.24 -2.81
N GLU A 156 -12.27 -6.73 -3.12
CA GLU A 156 -13.11 -7.41 -2.15
C GLU A 156 -12.92 -8.90 -2.33
N GLU A 157 -12.23 -9.52 -1.35
CA GLU A 157 -11.94 -10.94 -1.42
C GLU A 157 -13.23 -11.74 -1.35
N GLN A 158 -13.38 -12.68 -2.26
CA GLN A 158 -14.61 -13.44 -2.38
C GLN A 158 -14.65 -14.63 -1.43
N ASN A 159 -13.50 -15.25 -1.19
CA ASN A 159 -13.42 -16.44 -0.32
C ASN A 159 -12.48 -16.12 0.82
N LYS A 160 -13.02 -16.08 1.99
CA LYS A 160 -12.25 -15.76 3.17
C LYS A 160 -11.86 -17.00 3.92
#